data_d1bd809d2fe885df635278a906948c6f
#
_entry.id   d1bd809d2fe885df635278a906948c6f
#
_cell.length_a   1.000
_cell.length_b   1.000
_cell.length_c   1.000
_cell.angle_alpha   90.00
_cell.angle_beta   90.00
_cell.angle_gamma   90.00
#
_symmetry.space_group_name_H-M   'P 1'
#
loop_
_entity.id
_entity.type
_entity.pdbx_description
1 polymer ?
#
loop_
_entity_poly.entity_id
_entity_poly.type
_entity_poly.pdbx_seq_one_letter_code
_entity_poly.pdbx_strand_id
1 'polypeptide(L)'
;GPRFDDGVPLEETWIARNNSEDFQNLVDYQVAYQEGAVRYDVSERANFFLLPIAAASLELLLEWKPERIQEYCAELTREMLVEAGELGYSVERERWRSSHLFGLRMPEGVDLASLKQTLAERNVSASLRGSALRLAPNVYNDLDDVDALMGVLREAVS
;
A
#
# COMPACT_ATOMS: atom_id res chain seq x y z
N GLY A 1 -14.27 -19.01 -0.87
CA GLY A 1 -14.97 -19.89 -1.82
C GLY A 1 -14.95 -21.34 -1.33
N PRO A 2 -15.70 -22.27 -1.91
CA PRO A 2 -15.95 -23.62 -1.39
C PRO A 2 -14.70 -24.42 -1.00
N ARG A 3 -13.57 -24.14 -1.64
CA ARG A 3 -12.30 -24.82 -1.37
C ARG A 3 -11.80 -24.66 0.08
N PHE A 4 -12.25 -23.61 0.76
CA PHE A 4 -11.78 -23.24 2.10
C PHE A 4 -12.89 -23.30 3.16
N ASP A 5 -14.08 -23.79 2.80
CA ASP A 5 -15.23 -23.77 3.71
C ASP A 5 -15.08 -24.72 4.91
N ASP A 6 -14.20 -25.71 4.81
CA ASP A 6 -13.91 -26.70 5.87
C ASP A 6 -12.57 -26.43 6.60
N GLY A 7 -11.92 -25.30 6.33
CA GLY A 7 -10.65 -24.97 6.96
C GLY A 7 -10.79 -24.67 8.46
N VAL A 8 -9.70 -24.84 9.20
CA VAL A 8 -9.62 -24.48 10.61
C VAL A 8 -9.18 -23.00 10.73
N PRO A 9 -9.93 -22.15 11.47
CA PRO A 9 -9.53 -20.77 11.71
C PRO A 9 -8.23 -20.69 12.53
N LEU A 10 -7.47 -19.59 12.35
CA LEU A 10 -6.27 -19.32 13.13
C LEU A 10 -6.59 -18.86 14.55
N GLU A 11 -7.76 -18.23 14.74
CA GLU A 11 -8.24 -17.77 16.02
C GLU A 11 -9.50 -18.54 16.41
N GLU A 12 -9.46 -19.25 17.54
CA GLU A 12 -10.62 -19.93 18.09
C GLU A 12 -11.46 -18.94 18.91
N THR A 13 -12.45 -18.36 18.27
CA THR A 13 -13.38 -17.43 18.92
C THR A 13 -14.81 -17.96 18.88
N TRP A 14 -15.62 -17.64 19.93
CA TRP A 14 -17.02 -18.01 19.98
C TRP A 14 -17.84 -17.40 18.84
N ILE A 15 -17.41 -16.24 18.32
CA ILE A 15 -18.10 -15.49 17.27
C ILE A 15 -18.12 -16.25 15.94
N ALA A 16 -17.16 -17.13 15.72
CA ALA A 16 -17.08 -17.99 14.53
C ALA A 16 -17.93 -19.29 14.65
N ARG A 17 -18.58 -19.53 15.78
CA ARG A 17 -19.41 -20.75 16.03
C ARG A 17 -20.81 -20.60 15.47
N ASN A 18 -21.47 -21.75 15.18
CA ASN A 18 -22.76 -21.78 14.50
C ASN A 18 -23.87 -20.97 15.19
N ASN A 19 -23.87 -20.86 16.53
CA ASN A 19 -24.90 -20.17 17.28
C ASN A 19 -24.46 -18.77 17.74
N SER A 20 -23.43 -18.17 17.20
CA SER A 20 -22.87 -16.91 17.68
C SER A 20 -23.82 -15.71 17.59
N GLU A 21 -24.84 -15.78 16.74
CA GLU A 21 -25.86 -14.72 16.60
C GLU A 21 -27.05 -14.90 17.54
N ASP A 22 -27.18 -16.07 18.16
CA ASP A 22 -28.25 -16.38 19.12
C ASP A 22 -27.76 -16.13 20.55
N PHE A 23 -27.73 -14.88 20.96
CA PHE A 23 -27.24 -14.46 22.28
C PHE A 23 -27.96 -15.11 23.44
N GLN A 24 -29.23 -15.48 23.28
CA GLN A 24 -30.01 -16.12 24.32
C GLN A 24 -29.53 -17.53 24.64
N ASN A 25 -29.09 -18.26 23.61
CA ASN A 25 -28.69 -19.65 23.69
C ASN A 25 -27.15 -19.86 23.59
N LEU A 26 -26.34 -18.81 23.80
CA LEU A 26 -24.87 -18.93 23.81
C LEU A 26 -24.34 -19.86 24.93
N VAL A 27 -25.15 -20.12 25.95
CA VAL A 27 -24.81 -21.09 27.01
C VAL A 27 -24.71 -22.53 26.49
N ASP A 28 -25.36 -22.84 25.38
CA ASP A 28 -25.29 -24.11 24.66
C ASP A 28 -24.17 -24.05 23.63
N TYR A 29 -22.94 -24.09 24.11
CA TYR A 29 -21.75 -23.95 23.27
C TYR A 29 -21.72 -24.93 22.11
N GLN A 30 -21.56 -24.39 20.88
CA GLN A 30 -21.43 -25.16 19.67
C GLN A 30 -19.96 -25.31 19.29
N VAL A 31 -19.52 -26.56 19.07
CA VAL A 31 -18.15 -26.83 18.60
C VAL A 31 -18.00 -26.56 17.10
N ALA A 32 -19.08 -26.71 16.34
CA ALA A 32 -19.06 -26.48 14.90
C ALA A 32 -18.92 -25.01 14.55
N TYR A 33 -18.12 -24.72 13.54
CA TYR A 33 -17.96 -23.38 12.98
C TYR A 33 -19.08 -23.03 12.00
N GLN A 34 -19.35 -21.75 11.84
CA GLN A 34 -20.21 -21.24 10.77
C GLN A 34 -19.65 -21.67 9.40
N GLU A 35 -20.54 -21.78 8.43
CA GLU A 35 -20.16 -22.11 7.06
C GLU A 35 -19.50 -20.93 6.34
N GLY A 36 -18.66 -21.22 5.36
CA GLY A 36 -18.05 -20.23 4.51
C GLY A 36 -16.97 -19.39 5.19
N ALA A 37 -16.78 -18.15 4.70
CA ALA A 37 -15.67 -17.29 5.12
C ALA A 37 -15.80 -16.76 6.54
N VAL A 38 -17.00 -16.71 7.11
CA VAL A 38 -17.27 -16.19 8.46
C VAL A 38 -16.48 -16.93 9.54
N ARG A 39 -16.22 -18.24 9.34
CA ARG A 39 -15.40 -19.04 10.27
C ARG A 39 -13.98 -18.52 10.49
N TYR A 40 -13.45 -17.72 9.54
CA TYR A 40 -12.11 -17.16 9.59
C TYR A 40 -12.07 -15.75 10.16
N ASP A 41 -13.22 -15.20 10.55
CA ASP A 41 -13.27 -13.88 11.14
C ASP A 41 -12.61 -13.89 12.53
N VAL A 42 -11.87 -12.82 12.80
CA VAL A 42 -11.27 -12.58 14.13
C VAL A 42 -12.31 -12.02 15.10
N SER A 43 -12.02 -12.11 16.40
CA SER A 43 -12.81 -11.41 17.42
C SER A 43 -12.82 -9.91 17.14
N GLU A 44 -13.89 -9.24 17.56
CA GLU A 44 -14.02 -7.78 17.45
C GLU A 44 -13.88 -7.23 16.01
N ARG A 45 -14.30 -8.02 15.01
CA ARG A 45 -14.28 -7.68 13.59
C ARG A 45 -15.12 -6.43 13.23
N ALA A 46 -16.06 -6.06 14.04
CA ALA A 46 -16.99 -4.96 13.77
C ALA A 46 -16.38 -3.60 14.17
N ASN A 47 -15.51 -3.08 13.32
CA ASN A 47 -14.97 -1.73 13.53
C ASN A 47 -15.91 -0.68 12.94
N PHE A 48 -16.89 -0.24 13.72
CA PHE A 48 -17.91 0.70 13.27
C PHE A 48 -17.41 2.14 13.06
N PHE A 49 -16.20 2.46 13.49
CA PHE A 49 -15.56 3.75 13.16
C PHE A 49 -14.81 3.69 11.83
N LEU A 50 -14.01 2.66 11.62
CA LEU A 50 -13.16 2.59 10.42
C LEU A 50 -13.92 2.14 9.17
N LEU A 51 -14.95 1.31 9.30
CA LEU A 51 -15.71 0.83 8.15
C LEU A 51 -16.40 1.95 7.35
N PRO A 52 -17.09 2.92 7.95
CA PRO A 52 -17.63 4.06 7.21
C PRO A 52 -16.56 4.92 6.55
N ILE A 53 -15.41 5.12 7.20
CA ILE A 53 -14.28 5.88 6.65
C ILE A 53 -13.70 5.14 5.45
N ALA A 54 -13.51 3.81 5.55
CA ALA A 54 -13.05 2.99 4.45
C ALA A 54 -14.04 3.00 3.27
N ALA A 55 -15.35 2.91 3.55
CA ALA A 55 -16.37 2.98 2.52
C ALA A 55 -16.32 4.31 1.76
N ALA A 56 -16.29 5.45 2.47
CA ALA A 56 -16.17 6.77 1.86
C ALA A 56 -14.87 6.92 1.03
N SER A 57 -13.76 6.37 1.51
CA SER A 57 -12.49 6.37 0.76
C SER A 57 -12.59 5.55 -0.52
N LEU A 58 -13.26 4.40 -0.49
CA LEU A 58 -13.47 3.56 -1.68
C LEU A 58 -14.42 4.23 -2.69
N GLU A 59 -15.48 4.90 -2.23
CA GLU A 59 -16.38 5.67 -3.09
C GLU A 59 -15.60 6.76 -3.84
N LEU A 60 -14.73 7.49 -3.15
CA LEU A 60 -13.87 8.52 -3.76
C LEU A 60 -12.91 7.92 -4.81
N LEU A 61 -12.29 6.77 -4.51
CA LEU A 61 -11.43 6.08 -5.47
C LEU A 61 -12.20 5.59 -6.70
N LEU A 62 -13.44 5.13 -6.54
CA LEU A 62 -14.31 4.73 -7.65
C LEU A 62 -14.72 5.92 -8.52
N GLU A 63 -14.97 7.09 -7.92
CA GLU A 63 -15.25 8.33 -8.64
C GLU A 63 -14.03 8.79 -9.45
N TRP A 64 -12.85 8.78 -8.88
CA TRP A 64 -11.60 9.16 -9.55
C TRP A 64 -11.19 8.15 -10.62
N LYS A 65 -11.58 6.90 -10.50
CA LYS A 65 -11.23 5.75 -11.32
C LYS A 65 -9.75 5.36 -11.19
N PRO A 66 -9.44 4.15 -10.75
CA PRO A 66 -8.06 3.69 -10.58
C PRO A 66 -7.20 3.82 -11.83
N GLU A 67 -7.79 3.64 -13.01
CA GLU A 67 -7.10 3.79 -14.30
C GLU A 67 -6.60 5.23 -14.50
N ARG A 68 -7.44 6.22 -14.20
CA ARG A 68 -7.06 7.64 -14.32
C ARG A 68 -5.99 8.04 -13.30
N ILE A 69 -6.02 7.46 -12.10
CA ILE A 69 -4.96 7.63 -11.10
C ILE A 69 -3.63 7.09 -11.64
N GLN A 70 -3.67 5.89 -12.27
CA GLN A 70 -2.47 5.31 -12.87
C GLN A 70 -1.94 6.15 -14.03
N GLU A 71 -2.79 6.65 -14.89
CA GLU A 71 -2.44 7.53 -16.01
C GLU A 71 -1.79 8.83 -15.51
N TYR A 72 -2.40 9.47 -14.51
CA TYR A 72 -1.85 10.68 -13.90
C TYR A 72 -0.46 10.44 -13.29
N CYS A 73 -0.30 9.41 -12.47
CA CYS A 73 0.98 9.08 -11.86
C CYS A 73 2.06 8.71 -12.90
N ALA A 74 1.68 8.04 -13.99
CA ALA A 74 2.58 7.70 -15.09
C ALA A 74 3.07 8.97 -15.80
N GLU A 75 2.16 9.90 -16.10
CA GLU A 75 2.50 11.19 -16.72
C GLU A 75 3.40 12.01 -15.82
N LEU A 76 3.00 12.19 -14.56
CA LEU A 76 3.73 12.94 -13.56
C LEU A 76 5.19 12.48 -13.40
N THR A 77 5.43 11.18 -13.47
CA THR A 77 6.77 10.60 -13.22
C THR A 77 7.57 10.29 -14.48
N ARG A 78 7.04 10.54 -15.67
CA ARG A 78 7.65 10.13 -16.94
C ARG A 78 9.04 10.71 -17.14
N GLU A 79 9.14 12.04 -17.08
CA GLU A 79 10.43 12.75 -17.32
C GLU A 79 11.40 12.48 -16.18
N MET A 80 10.91 12.47 -14.94
CA MET A 80 11.70 12.09 -13.77
C MET A 80 12.39 10.73 -13.95
N LEU A 81 11.68 9.73 -14.45
CA LEU A 81 12.24 8.39 -14.63
C LEU A 81 13.31 8.34 -15.73
N VAL A 82 13.17 9.14 -16.77
CA VAL A 82 14.20 9.29 -17.82
C VAL A 82 15.46 9.90 -17.23
N GLU A 83 15.34 11.05 -16.57
CA GLU A 83 16.46 11.73 -15.95
C GLU A 83 17.12 10.90 -14.84
N ALA A 84 16.34 10.26 -13.98
CA ALA A 84 16.87 9.36 -12.96
C ALA A 84 17.69 8.21 -13.60
N GLY A 85 17.25 7.70 -14.74
CA GLY A 85 18.02 6.71 -15.52
C GLY A 85 19.37 7.23 -16.00
N GLU A 86 19.45 8.49 -16.44
CA GLU A 86 20.70 9.15 -16.85
C GLU A 86 21.66 9.35 -15.67
N LEU A 87 21.13 9.53 -14.47
CA LEU A 87 21.88 9.61 -13.21
C LEU A 87 22.32 8.24 -12.66
N GLY A 88 21.96 7.14 -13.34
CA GLY A 88 22.33 5.79 -12.94
C GLY A 88 21.33 5.07 -12.06
N TYR A 89 20.18 5.70 -11.73
CA TYR A 89 19.10 5.01 -11.06
C TYR A 89 18.39 4.04 -12.00
N SER A 90 17.73 3.03 -11.47
CA SER A 90 16.97 2.08 -12.29
C SER A 90 15.64 1.70 -11.67
N VAL A 91 14.66 1.43 -12.52
CA VAL A 91 13.33 0.94 -12.13
C VAL A 91 13.00 -0.35 -12.88
N GLU A 92 12.05 -1.10 -12.34
CA GLU A 92 11.49 -2.24 -13.05
C GLU A 92 10.80 -1.79 -14.36
N ARG A 93 10.80 -2.71 -15.35
CA ARG A 93 10.08 -2.46 -16.61
C ARG A 93 8.62 -2.11 -16.35
N GLU A 94 8.04 -1.22 -17.15
CA GLU A 94 6.68 -0.72 -17.01
C GLU A 94 5.64 -1.83 -16.81
N ARG A 95 5.73 -2.94 -17.55
CA ARG A 95 4.82 -4.09 -17.41
C ARG A 95 4.86 -4.80 -16.04
N TRP A 96 5.87 -4.52 -15.22
CA TRP A 96 6.10 -5.16 -13.93
C TRP A 96 6.00 -4.21 -12.74
N ARG A 97 5.67 -2.96 -12.98
CA ARG A 97 5.48 -1.95 -11.95
C ARG A 97 4.16 -1.21 -12.12
N SER A 98 3.62 -0.69 -11.02
CA SER A 98 2.54 0.28 -11.06
C SER A 98 3.09 1.70 -11.15
N SER A 99 2.26 2.65 -11.61
CA SER A 99 2.67 4.05 -11.67
C SER A 99 2.55 4.76 -10.32
N HIS A 100 1.69 4.28 -9.42
CA HIS A 100 1.46 4.87 -8.10
C HIS A 100 2.32 4.27 -6.97
N LEU A 101 3.11 3.23 -7.26
CA LEU A 101 4.01 2.62 -6.27
C LEU A 101 5.11 1.84 -6.98
N PHE A 102 6.36 2.26 -6.82
CA PHE A 102 7.51 1.57 -7.41
C PHE A 102 8.80 1.80 -6.61
N GLY A 103 9.80 0.95 -6.86
CA GLY A 103 11.14 1.09 -6.30
C GLY A 103 12.08 1.72 -7.31
N LEU A 104 12.73 2.81 -6.93
CA LEU A 104 13.85 3.40 -7.66
C LEU A 104 15.14 2.88 -7.04
N ARG A 105 15.85 1.98 -7.75
CA ARG A 105 17.12 1.41 -7.30
C ARG A 105 18.23 2.43 -7.45
N MET A 106 19.00 2.58 -6.40
CA MET A 106 20.11 3.53 -6.37
C MET A 106 21.33 2.99 -7.11
N PRO A 107 22.12 3.85 -7.77
CA PRO A 107 23.44 3.48 -8.30
C PRO A 107 24.38 3.08 -7.16
N GLU A 108 25.47 2.37 -7.52
CA GLU A 108 26.52 2.02 -6.57
C GLU A 108 27.20 3.28 -6.01
N GLY A 109 27.53 3.25 -4.73
CA GLY A 109 28.25 4.35 -4.06
C GLY A 109 27.39 5.41 -3.42
N VAL A 110 26.07 5.39 -3.60
CA VAL A 110 25.16 6.34 -2.90
C VAL A 110 25.18 6.08 -1.39
N ASP A 111 25.51 7.12 -0.63
CA ASP A 111 25.42 7.07 0.83
C ASP A 111 23.95 7.20 1.28
N LEU A 112 23.41 6.09 1.78
CA LEU A 112 22.02 6.01 2.24
C LEU A 112 21.73 6.89 3.46
N ALA A 113 22.72 7.15 4.30
CA ALA A 113 22.55 7.99 5.47
C ALA A 113 22.42 9.45 5.06
N SER A 114 23.30 9.92 4.18
CA SER A 114 23.25 11.24 3.57
C SER A 114 21.95 11.45 2.78
N LEU A 115 21.59 10.50 1.93
CA LEU A 115 20.33 10.56 1.15
C LEU A 115 19.11 10.72 2.07
N LYS A 116 19.04 9.94 3.16
CA LYS A 116 17.94 10.04 4.12
C LYS A 116 17.89 11.41 4.80
N GLN A 117 19.03 11.97 5.13
CA GLN A 117 19.12 13.29 5.72
C GLN A 117 18.65 14.36 4.73
N THR A 118 19.15 14.35 3.49
CA THR A 118 18.76 15.32 2.45
C THR A 118 17.27 15.24 2.14
N LEU A 119 16.69 14.02 2.06
CA LEU A 119 15.23 13.84 1.92
C LEU A 119 14.47 14.57 3.03
N ALA A 120 14.90 14.42 4.28
CA ALA A 120 14.25 15.06 5.43
C ALA A 120 14.42 16.60 5.39
N GLU A 121 15.60 17.10 5.07
CA GLU A 121 15.92 18.54 4.97
C GLU A 121 15.12 19.23 3.84
N ARG A 122 14.87 18.49 2.75
CA ARG A 122 14.07 18.95 1.61
C ARG A 122 12.57 18.68 1.76
N ASN A 123 12.14 18.14 2.92
CA ASN A 123 10.75 17.78 3.18
C ASN A 123 10.16 16.78 2.15
N VAL A 124 11.00 15.88 1.62
CA VAL A 124 10.59 14.84 0.68
C VAL A 124 10.36 13.54 1.45
N SER A 125 9.12 13.06 1.46
CA SER A 125 8.74 11.81 2.14
C SER A 125 8.86 10.62 1.20
N ALA A 126 9.89 9.80 1.40
CA ALA A 126 10.08 8.54 0.68
C ALA A 126 10.65 7.47 1.61
N SER A 127 10.49 6.20 1.26
CA SER A 127 10.93 5.10 2.11
C SER A 127 12.07 4.31 1.50
N LEU A 128 13.18 4.21 2.22
CA LEU A 128 14.28 3.31 1.86
C LEU A 128 13.90 1.83 2.08
N ARG A 129 14.17 0.98 1.09
CA ARG A 129 13.98 -0.47 1.12
C ARG A 129 15.20 -1.16 0.53
N GLY A 130 16.13 -1.62 1.37
CA GLY A 130 17.43 -2.11 0.91
C GLY A 130 18.16 -1.04 0.09
N SER A 131 18.52 -1.36 -1.14
CA SER A 131 19.17 -0.45 -2.10
C SER A 131 18.19 0.33 -2.98
N ALA A 132 16.90 0.40 -2.63
CA ALA A 132 15.90 1.10 -3.41
C ALA A 132 15.16 2.15 -2.58
N LEU A 133 14.82 3.26 -3.20
CA LEU A 133 13.91 4.26 -2.71
C LEU A 133 12.49 3.91 -3.18
N ARG A 134 11.57 3.63 -2.24
CA ARG A 134 10.17 3.37 -2.57
C ARG A 134 9.44 4.69 -2.74
N LEU A 135 8.95 4.93 -3.94
CA LEU A 135 8.17 6.09 -4.33
C LEU A 135 6.69 5.70 -4.44
N ALA A 136 5.82 6.56 -3.93
CA ALA A 136 4.38 6.33 -3.94
C ALA A 136 3.63 7.62 -4.35
N PRO A 137 3.79 8.08 -5.61
CA PRO A 137 3.07 9.24 -6.12
C PRO A 137 1.56 8.98 -6.14
N ASN A 138 0.78 10.04 -5.93
CA ASN A 138 -0.66 9.99 -5.95
C ASN A 138 -1.21 11.31 -6.54
N VAL A 139 -2.52 11.42 -6.66
CA VAL A 139 -3.24 12.56 -7.26
C VAL A 139 -3.03 13.91 -6.54
N TYR A 140 -2.46 13.91 -5.35
CA TYR A 140 -2.12 15.12 -4.61
C TYR A 140 -0.68 15.60 -4.83
N ASN A 141 0.14 14.84 -5.54
CA ASN A 141 1.48 15.26 -5.94
C ASN A 141 1.45 16.01 -7.28
N ASP A 142 2.38 16.92 -7.47
CA ASP A 142 2.55 17.70 -8.68
C ASP A 142 4.02 17.75 -9.15
N LEU A 143 4.31 18.60 -10.15
CA LEU A 143 5.66 18.72 -10.68
C LEU A 143 6.64 19.35 -9.69
N ASP A 144 6.19 20.18 -8.77
CA ASP A 144 7.06 20.80 -7.75
C ASP A 144 7.57 19.71 -6.79
N ASP A 145 6.72 18.73 -6.44
CA ASP A 145 7.14 17.57 -5.64
C ASP A 145 8.16 16.70 -6.38
N VAL A 146 7.96 16.51 -7.68
CA VAL A 146 8.90 15.76 -8.55
C VAL A 146 10.24 16.49 -8.62
N ASP A 147 10.24 17.80 -8.81
CA ASP A 147 11.45 18.61 -8.87
C ASP A 147 12.22 18.61 -7.54
N ALA A 148 11.50 18.66 -6.42
CA ALA A 148 12.09 18.53 -5.10
C ALA A 148 12.80 17.17 -4.92
N LEU A 149 12.16 16.08 -5.32
CA LEU A 149 12.76 14.76 -5.31
C LEU A 149 13.98 14.69 -6.23
N MET A 150 13.89 15.19 -7.48
CA MET A 150 15.00 15.19 -8.43
C MET A 150 16.19 15.99 -7.94
N GLY A 151 15.96 17.10 -7.21
CA GLY A 151 17.02 17.84 -6.54
C GLY A 151 17.81 16.98 -5.55
N VAL A 152 17.12 16.15 -4.76
CA VAL A 152 17.75 15.19 -3.84
C VAL A 152 18.52 14.11 -4.58
N LEU A 153 17.93 13.54 -5.65
CA LEU A 153 18.56 12.46 -6.41
C LEU A 153 19.85 12.92 -7.13
N ARG A 154 19.87 14.13 -7.68
CA ARG A 154 21.08 14.73 -8.30
C ARG A 154 22.18 14.94 -7.25
N GLU A 155 21.83 15.46 -6.09
CA GLU A 155 22.78 15.68 -4.98
C GLU A 155 23.39 14.36 -4.48
N ALA A 156 22.62 13.28 -4.43
CA ALA A 156 23.05 11.98 -3.92
C ALA A 156 24.08 11.27 -4.82
N VAL A 157 24.24 11.69 -6.09
CA VAL A 157 25.20 11.10 -7.06
C VAL A 157 26.32 12.07 -7.48
N SER A 158 26.34 13.28 -6.88
CA SER A 158 27.42 14.25 -7.09
C SER A 158 28.57 14.00 -6.14
#